data_ae9a7e6c806e39377b30fac36f6268b5
#
_entry.id   ae9a7e6c806e39377b30fac36f6268b5
#
_cell.length_a   1.000
_cell.length_b   1.000
_cell.length_c   1.000
_cell.angle_alpha   90.00
_cell.angle_beta   90.00
_cell.angle_gamma   90.00
#
_symmetry.space_group_name_H-M   'P 1'
#
loop_
_entity.id
_entity.type
_entity.pdbx_description
1 polymer ?
#
loop_
_entity_poly.entity_id
_entity_poly.type
_entity_poly.pdbx_seq_one_letter_code
_entity_poly.pdbx_strand_id
1 'polypeptide(L)'
;MVNKKIVCFGGGIGTVNLIKGLKKRFSNISVIVSMADDGGSTGRLRRLYRIPPPGDIVSCMAALSDADQIMKKLLTYRFDGDRYGDEGSLGGHKLGNLMMVALTSMTGDFNKALSQMQKIFKTHGKILPATSEPVSIWAETSVGEKVDREENIDLGRFTGTIEKLHIKPENPKTLKEVKETIAATDVIIAGPGDLYSTTLPVLLIPDVLEALKKSKAKKIFVVNVANKLFETPNYKVNDYMKAVAKHCGNNIFDIVLMNNNITPPIPAKYKRQYKFVPLDYGKNSFPSVAKDLVSLDFPLYHDSDKLAKAIVENI
;
A
#
# COMPACT_ATOMS: atom_id res chain seq x y z
N MET A 1 10.34 5.97 -22.59
CA MET A 1 9.63 6.09 -21.30
C MET A 1 8.64 7.25 -21.39
N VAL A 2 7.47 7.10 -20.79
CA VAL A 2 6.45 8.16 -20.73
C VAL A 2 6.93 9.26 -19.79
N ASN A 3 6.95 10.51 -20.27
CA ASN A 3 7.41 11.65 -19.47
C ASN A 3 6.25 12.23 -18.63
N LYS A 4 5.69 11.42 -17.73
CA LYS A 4 4.68 11.84 -16.74
C LYS A 4 5.18 11.52 -15.34
N LYS A 5 4.84 12.37 -14.39
CA LYS A 5 5.09 12.18 -12.96
C LYS A 5 3.96 11.36 -12.36
N ILE A 6 4.31 10.27 -11.70
CA ILE A 6 3.35 9.34 -11.10
C ILE A 6 3.51 9.37 -9.59
N VAL A 7 2.40 9.47 -8.87
CA VAL A 7 2.35 9.23 -7.42
C VAL A 7 1.50 7.98 -7.17
N CYS A 8 2.03 7.03 -6.40
CA CYS A 8 1.32 5.85 -5.93
C CYS A 8 1.08 5.96 -4.43
N PHE A 9 -0.16 5.72 -3.98
CA PHE A 9 -0.53 5.59 -2.57
C PHE A 9 -0.68 4.12 -2.20
N GLY A 10 -0.03 3.69 -1.12
CA GLY A 10 -0.14 2.32 -0.65
C GLY A 10 1.06 1.87 0.18
N GLY A 11 1.46 0.62 0.02
CA GLY A 11 2.55 -0.02 0.80
C GLY A 11 2.77 -1.43 0.31
N GLY A 12 2.22 -2.42 0.92
CA GLY A 12 2.35 -3.86 0.72
C GLY A 12 2.58 -4.43 -0.69
N ILE A 13 2.31 -5.71 -0.86
CA ILE A 13 2.64 -6.46 -2.09
C ILE A 13 1.93 -5.91 -3.33
N GLY A 14 0.69 -5.43 -3.18
CA GLY A 14 -0.06 -4.85 -4.31
C GLY A 14 0.66 -3.65 -4.92
N THR A 15 1.07 -2.70 -4.08
CA THR A 15 1.84 -1.52 -4.49
C THR A 15 3.20 -1.92 -5.08
N VAL A 16 3.89 -2.91 -4.49
CA VAL A 16 5.15 -3.45 -5.01
C VAL A 16 5.00 -3.97 -6.44
N ASN A 17 3.93 -4.71 -6.74
CA ASN A 17 3.67 -5.22 -8.09
C ASN A 17 3.34 -4.08 -9.07
N LEU A 18 2.57 -3.10 -8.64
CA LEU A 18 2.28 -1.90 -9.43
C LEU A 18 3.57 -1.18 -9.84
N ILE A 19 4.41 -0.80 -8.88
CA ILE A 19 5.60 0.01 -9.13
C ILE A 19 6.69 -0.73 -9.92
N LYS A 20 6.77 -2.06 -9.81
CA LYS A 20 7.64 -2.89 -10.67
C LYS A 20 7.28 -2.74 -12.16
N GLY A 21 6.00 -2.74 -12.48
CA GLY A 21 5.53 -2.55 -13.85
C GLY A 21 5.70 -1.10 -14.32
N LEU A 22 5.35 -0.13 -13.47
CA LEU A 22 5.49 1.29 -13.77
C LEU A 22 6.93 1.70 -14.03
N LYS A 23 7.89 1.19 -13.25
CA LYS A 23 9.32 1.47 -13.40
C LYS A 23 9.85 1.20 -14.82
N LYS A 24 9.29 0.22 -15.52
CA LYS A 24 9.66 -0.11 -16.91
C LYS A 24 9.16 0.94 -17.92
N ARG A 25 8.23 1.81 -17.54
CA ARG A 25 7.50 2.73 -18.43
C ARG A 25 7.67 4.20 -18.09
N PHE A 26 7.90 4.52 -16.82
CA PHE A 26 8.00 5.88 -16.31
C PHE A 26 9.33 6.11 -15.61
N SER A 27 9.91 7.29 -15.84
CA SER A 27 11.16 7.72 -15.20
C SER A 27 10.93 8.44 -13.85
N ASN A 28 9.71 8.90 -13.60
CA ASN A 28 9.41 9.74 -12.43
C ASN A 28 8.26 9.15 -11.62
N ILE A 29 8.60 8.30 -10.65
CA ILE A 29 7.65 7.61 -9.77
C ILE A 29 7.92 8.04 -8.33
N SER A 30 6.87 8.42 -7.63
CA SER A 30 6.90 8.62 -6.18
C SER A 30 5.90 7.69 -5.52
N VAL A 31 6.29 7.07 -4.40
CA VAL A 31 5.41 6.22 -3.61
C VAL A 31 5.22 6.87 -2.24
N ILE A 32 3.97 7.14 -1.88
CA ILE A 32 3.60 7.63 -0.55
C ILE A 32 3.08 6.43 0.22
N VAL A 33 3.86 6.02 1.23
CA VAL A 33 3.71 4.75 1.93
C VAL A 33 2.93 4.93 3.22
N SER A 34 2.00 4.00 3.48
CA SER A 34 1.30 3.91 4.76
C SER A 34 2.27 3.75 5.93
N MET A 35 2.01 4.48 7.00
CA MET A 35 2.79 4.45 8.23
C MET A 35 2.02 3.81 9.39
N ALA A 36 0.95 3.09 9.09
CA ALA A 36 0.09 2.46 10.10
C ALA A 36 0.48 1.01 10.43
N ASP A 37 1.34 0.35 9.60
CA ASP A 37 1.75 -1.05 9.82
C ASP A 37 2.37 -1.21 11.22
N ASP A 38 1.75 -2.05 12.04
CA ASP A 38 2.20 -2.38 13.38
C ASP A 38 2.26 -3.90 13.63
N GLY A 39 2.15 -4.68 12.56
CA GLY A 39 2.15 -6.13 12.58
C GLY A 39 3.54 -6.77 12.44
N GLY A 40 3.64 -8.01 12.87
CA GLY A 40 4.79 -8.89 12.70
C GLY A 40 6.15 -8.23 12.97
N SER A 41 7.11 -8.48 12.08
CA SER A 41 8.49 -7.95 12.15
C SER A 41 8.54 -6.42 12.22
N THR A 42 7.69 -5.71 11.49
CA THR A 42 7.63 -4.25 11.49
C THR A 42 7.17 -3.71 12.84
N GLY A 43 6.09 -4.28 13.38
CA GLY A 43 5.55 -3.89 14.68
C GLY A 43 6.53 -4.11 15.82
N ARG A 44 7.28 -5.23 15.79
CA ARG A 44 8.35 -5.50 16.77
C ARG A 44 9.40 -4.39 16.76
N LEU A 45 9.90 -3.98 15.59
CA LEU A 45 10.90 -2.90 15.48
C LEU A 45 10.33 -1.55 15.89
N ARG A 46 9.07 -1.26 15.56
CA ARG A 46 8.39 -0.03 16.03
C ARG A 46 8.40 0.07 17.56
N ARG A 47 8.03 -1.02 18.24
CA ARG A 47 7.95 -1.04 19.71
C ARG A 47 9.33 -0.97 20.34
N LEU A 48 10.27 -1.77 19.83
CA LEU A 48 11.60 -1.89 20.42
C LEU A 48 12.47 -0.63 20.22
N TYR A 49 12.43 -0.04 19.02
CA TYR A 49 13.31 1.09 18.65
C TYR A 49 12.58 2.42 18.52
N ARG A 50 11.26 2.46 18.72
CA ARG A 50 10.42 3.66 18.60
C ARG A 50 10.59 4.39 17.26
N ILE A 51 10.74 3.64 16.19
CA ILE A 51 10.84 4.15 14.81
C ILE A 51 9.52 4.00 14.05
N PRO A 52 9.29 4.79 13.00
CA PRO A 52 8.22 4.54 12.04
C PRO A 52 8.35 3.16 11.38
N PRO A 53 7.25 2.55 10.87
CA PRO A 53 7.24 1.21 10.29
C PRO A 53 8.11 1.13 9.02
N PRO A 54 9.20 0.34 8.99
CA PRO A 54 10.08 0.29 7.83
C PRO A 54 9.64 -0.72 6.74
N GLY A 55 8.74 -1.65 7.06
CA GLY A 55 8.49 -2.84 6.25
C GLY A 55 8.06 -2.57 4.82
N ASP A 56 7.06 -1.73 4.63
CA ASP A 56 6.52 -1.36 3.33
C ASP A 56 7.47 -0.43 2.56
N ILE A 57 8.11 0.50 3.26
CA ILE A 57 9.16 1.37 2.70
C ILE A 57 10.27 0.53 2.08
N VAL A 58 10.82 -0.44 2.83
CA VAL A 58 11.87 -1.34 2.36
C VAL A 58 11.41 -2.20 1.18
N SER A 59 10.16 -2.65 1.20
CA SER A 59 9.59 -3.45 0.11
C SER A 59 9.44 -2.64 -1.18
N CYS A 60 8.96 -1.40 -1.08
CA CYS A 60 8.88 -0.47 -2.20
C CYS A 60 10.27 -0.08 -2.71
N MET A 61 11.24 0.11 -1.81
CA MET A 61 12.63 0.40 -2.18
C MET A 61 13.24 -0.73 -2.97
N ALA A 62 13.08 -1.98 -2.56
CA ALA A 62 13.57 -3.13 -3.29
C ALA A 62 12.98 -3.22 -4.72
N ALA A 63 11.70 -2.87 -4.87
CA ALA A 63 11.03 -2.85 -6.17
C ALA A 63 11.54 -1.74 -7.09
N LEU A 64 11.82 -0.56 -6.55
CA LEU A 64 12.31 0.59 -7.31
C LEU A 64 13.85 0.64 -7.42
N SER A 65 14.58 -0.19 -6.70
CA SER A 65 16.06 -0.17 -6.71
C SER A 65 16.65 -0.48 -8.08
N ASP A 66 17.65 0.30 -8.48
CA ASP A 66 18.54 0.05 -9.64
C ASP A 66 19.88 -0.57 -9.21
N ALA A 67 20.03 -0.93 -7.94
CA ALA A 67 21.20 -1.64 -7.43
C ALA A 67 21.28 -3.09 -7.99
N ASP A 68 22.45 -3.69 -7.83
CA ASP A 68 22.70 -5.07 -8.26
C ASP A 68 21.74 -6.07 -7.60
N GLN A 69 21.57 -7.22 -8.25
CA GLN A 69 20.66 -8.26 -7.78
C GLN A 69 20.99 -8.74 -6.35
N ILE A 70 22.29 -8.82 -6.02
CA ILE A 70 22.70 -9.21 -4.66
C ILE A 70 22.26 -8.17 -3.62
N MET A 71 22.39 -6.88 -3.92
CA MET A 71 21.95 -5.80 -3.03
C MET A 71 20.43 -5.82 -2.84
N LYS A 72 19.64 -6.06 -3.90
CA LYS A 72 18.18 -6.22 -3.80
C LYS A 72 17.79 -7.42 -2.94
N LYS A 73 18.51 -8.55 -3.10
CA LYS A 73 18.30 -9.76 -2.28
C LYS A 73 18.63 -9.49 -0.82
N LEU A 74 19.75 -8.79 -0.53
CA LEU A 74 20.11 -8.39 0.84
C LEU A 74 19.02 -7.52 1.48
N LEU A 75 18.50 -6.53 0.74
CA LEU A 75 17.44 -5.64 1.22
C LEU A 75 16.19 -6.40 1.65
N THR A 76 15.84 -7.46 0.93
CA THR A 76 14.65 -8.27 1.18
C THR A 76 14.95 -9.57 1.93
N TYR A 77 16.21 -9.89 2.19
CA TYR A 77 16.59 -11.09 2.94
C TYR A 77 15.89 -11.12 4.29
N ARG A 78 15.24 -12.23 4.60
CA ARG A 78 14.57 -12.43 5.88
C ARG A 78 15.30 -13.52 6.65
N PHE A 79 15.68 -13.19 7.87
CA PHE A 79 16.26 -14.17 8.78
C PHE A 79 15.22 -15.24 9.14
N ASP A 80 15.66 -16.50 9.20
CA ASP A 80 14.81 -17.62 9.59
C ASP A 80 14.24 -17.39 10.99
N GLY A 81 12.99 -17.79 11.19
CA GLY A 81 12.26 -17.62 12.44
C GLY A 81 10.89 -16.98 12.28
N ASP A 82 10.17 -16.88 13.37
CA ASP A 82 8.82 -16.33 13.38
C ASP A 82 8.84 -14.79 13.30
N ARG A 83 8.09 -14.26 12.33
CA ARG A 83 7.91 -12.79 12.21
C ARG A 83 7.10 -12.19 13.37
N TYR A 84 6.34 -13.02 14.07
CA TYR A 84 5.56 -12.66 15.28
C TYR A 84 6.22 -13.15 16.57
N GLY A 85 7.47 -13.62 16.50
CA GLY A 85 8.22 -14.12 17.64
C GLY A 85 8.62 -13.05 18.66
N ASP A 86 9.51 -13.39 19.56
CA ASP A 86 9.96 -12.49 20.65
C ASP A 86 10.58 -11.20 20.11
N GLU A 87 10.31 -10.09 20.78
CA GLU A 87 10.71 -8.76 20.32
C GLU A 87 12.22 -8.61 20.09
N GLY A 88 13.05 -9.14 20.98
CA GLY A 88 14.51 -9.11 20.88
C GLY A 88 15.12 -10.12 19.91
N SER A 89 14.34 -11.02 19.35
CA SER A 89 14.84 -12.05 18.44
C SER A 89 15.12 -11.50 17.04
N LEU A 90 16.23 -11.92 16.42
CA LEU A 90 16.58 -11.59 15.03
C LEU A 90 15.66 -12.26 14.02
N GLY A 91 15.14 -13.45 14.37
CA GLY A 91 14.30 -14.27 13.51
C GLY A 91 13.07 -13.52 12.99
N GLY A 92 12.74 -13.74 11.73
CA GLY A 92 11.61 -13.11 11.05
C GLY A 92 11.82 -11.66 10.59
N HIS A 93 12.93 -10.99 10.95
CA HIS A 93 13.23 -9.64 10.46
C HIS A 93 13.80 -9.66 9.04
N LYS A 94 13.45 -8.63 8.25
CA LYS A 94 14.17 -8.35 6.99
C LYS A 94 15.45 -7.59 7.31
N LEU A 95 16.56 -7.92 6.62
CA LEU A 95 17.82 -7.17 6.77
C LEU A 95 17.61 -5.68 6.46
N GLY A 96 16.87 -5.33 5.41
CA GLY A 96 16.56 -3.93 5.10
C GLY A 96 15.83 -3.19 6.21
N ASN A 97 14.94 -3.87 6.96
CA ASN A 97 14.29 -3.25 8.12
C ASN A 97 15.31 -2.95 9.23
N LEU A 98 16.25 -3.87 9.47
CA LEU A 98 17.34 -3.65 10.45
C LEU A 98 18.30 -2.55 10.00
N MET A 99 18.58 -2.44 8.71
CA MET A 99 19.37 -1.32 8.16
C MET A 99 18.67 0.02 8.38
N MET A 100 17.32 0.09 8.22
CA MET A 100 16.57 1.31 8.56
C MET A 100 16.68 1.66 10.04
N VAL A 101 16.62 0.67 10.94
CA VAL A 101 16.83 0.88 12.38
C VAL A 101 18.23 1.50 12.63
N ALA A 102 19.28 0.86 12.09
CA ALA A 102 20.66 1.29 12.25
C ALA A 102 20.87 2.72 11.73
N LEU A 103 20.42 3.00 10.50
CA LEU A 103 20.55 4.33 9.90
C LEU A 103 19.75 5.39 10.67
N THR A 104 18.56 5.04 11.18
CA THR A 104 17.77 5.97 12.02
C THR A 104 18.52 6.30 13.31
N SER A 105 19.14 5.32 13.96
CA SER A 105 19.96 5.53 15.15
C SER A 105 21.21 6.39 14.86
N MET A 106 21.86 6.14 13.72
CA MET A 106 23.06 6.89 13.30
C MET A 106 22.76 8.35 12.94
N THR A 107 21.61 8.60 12.29
CA THR A 107 21.25 9.94 11.81
C THR A 107 20.39 10.75 12.77
N GLY A 108 19.82 10.08 13.78
CA GLY A 108 18.83 10.65 14.71
C GLY A 108 17.50 11.02 14.07
N ASP A 109 17.27 10.68 12.80
CA ASP A 109 16.05 11.06 12.05
C ASP A 109 15.71 10.02 10.99
N PHE A 110 14.45 9.54 11.01
CA PHE A 110 13.97 8.50 10.09
C PHE A 110 13.97 8.94 8.62
N ASN A 111 13.64 10.20 8.34
CA ASN A 111 13.60 10.70 6.96
C ASN A 111 15.00 10.87 6.39
N LYS A 112 15.97 11.30 7.23
CA LYS A 112 17.39 11.31 6.85
C LYS A 112 17.89 9.89 6.58
N ALA A 113 17.57 8.93 7.44
CA ALA A 113 17.90 7.52 7.25
C ALA A 113 17.31 6.97 5.93
N LEU A 114 16.03 7.25 5.67
CA LEU A 114 15.35 6.86 4.43
C LEU A 114 16.03 7.47 3.19
N SER A 115 16.39 8.75 3.25
CA SER A 115 17.10 9.41 2.15
C SER A 115 18.46 8.77 1.88
N GLN A 116 19.24 8.43 2.91
CA GLN A 116 20.51 7.73 2.75
C GLN A 116 20.31 6.32 2.17
N MET A 117 19.31 5.61 2.67
CA MET A 117 19.02 4.26 2.18
C MET A 117 18.59 4.26 0.71
N GLN A 118 17.78 5.24 0.28
CA GLN A 118 17.42 5.41 -1.14
C GLN A 118 18.64 5.65 -2.02
N LYS A 119 19.65 6.40 -1.54
CA LYS A 119 20.92 6.62 -2.26
C LYS A 119 21.74 5.32 -2.36
N ILE A 120 21.90 4.60 -1.23
CA ILE A 120 22.67 3.33 -1.18
C ILE A 120 22.09 2.32 -2.18
N PHE A 121 20.76 2.19 -2.21
CA PHE A 121 20.07 1.23 -3.08
C PHE A 121 19.72 1.79 -4.45
N LYS A 122 20.19 2.98 -4.82
CA LYS A 122 19.93 3.62 -6.13
C LYS A 122 18.46 3.55 -6.49
N THR A 123 17.61 4.06 -5.60
CA THR A 123 16.15 3.97 -5.78
C THR A 123 15.70 4.82 -6.96
N HIS A 124 15.00 4.21 -7.90
CA HIS A 124 14.39 4.90 -9.04
C HIS A 124 13.15 5.68 -8.57
N GLY A 125 13.23 7.00 -8.59
CA GLY A 125 12.17 7.87 -8.07
C GLY A 125 12.27 8.11 -6.56
N LYS A 126 11.12 8.32 -5.89
CA LYS A 126 11.08 8.69 -4.47
C LYS A 126 10.16 7.77 -3.67
N ILE A 127 10.55 7.48 -2.44
CA ILE A 127 9.69 6.84 -1.45
C ILE A 127 9.55 7.80 -0.28
N LEU A 128 8.33 8.14 0.06
CA LEU A 128 7.98 9.13 1.08
C LEU A 128 7.02 8.48 2.09
N PRO A 129 7.26 8.63 3.40
CA PRO A 129 6.27 8.26 4.38
C PRO A 129 5.07 9.21 4.29
N ALA A 130 3.86 8.69 4.38
CA ALA A 130 2.64 9.51 4.36
C ALA A 130 2.60 10.51 5.52
N THR A 131 3.21 10.16 6.65
CA THR A 131 3.49 11.03 7.81
C THR A 131 4.75 10.55 8.52
N SER A 132 5.44 11.44 9.21
CA SER A 132 6.55 11.08 10.11
C SER A 132 6.09 10.93 11.56
N GLU A 133 4.85 11.28 11.86
CA GLU A 133 4.30 11.11 13.19
C GLU A 133 3.95 9.64 13.44
N PRO A 134 4.03 9.16 14.69
CA PRO A 134 3.58 7.83 15.05
C PRO A 134 2.06 7.75 14.91
N VAL A 135 1.60 6.94 13.98
CA VAL A 135 0.17 6.71 13.72
C VAL A 135 -0.20 5.25 13.96
N SER A 136 -1.44 5.05 14.34
CA SER A 136 -2.10 3.75 14.38
C SER A 136 -3.49 3.86 13.77
N ILE A 137 -4.10 2.73 13.44
CA ILE A 137 -5.48 2.66 12.98
C ILE A 137 -6.33 1.81 13.92
N TRP A 138 -7.61 2.09 13.94
CA TRP A 138 -8.62 1.28 14.57
C TRP A 138 -9.91 1.29 13.74
N ALA A 139 -10.71 0.25 13.88
CA ALA A 139 -11.93 0.10 13.10
C ALA A 139 -13.15 -0.10 14.01
N GLU A 140 -14.31 0.37 13.54
CA GLU A 140 -15.63 0.01 14.04
C GLU A 140 -16.19 -1.12 13.19
N THR A 141 -16.75 -2.14 13.80
CA THR A 141 -17.38 -3.26 13.08
C THR A 141 -18.90 -3.14 13.06
N SER A 142 -19.52 -3.92 12.16
CA SER A 142 -20.98 -4.00 12.00
C SER A 142 -21.72 -4.50 13.24
N VAL A 143 -21.02 -5.07 14.22
CA VAL A 143 -21.57 -5.53 15.50
C VAL A 143 -21.22 -4.58 16.65
N GLY A 144 -20.66 -3.40 16.34
CA GLY A 144 -20.31 -2.39 17.36
C GLY A 144 -19.00 -2.66 18.10
N GLU A 145 -18.20 -3.64 17.65
CA GLU A 145 -16.88 -3.91 18.23
C GLU A 145 -15.86 -2.87 17.74
N LYS A 146 -15.01 -2.40 18.67
CA LYS A 146 -13.84 -1.59 18.35
C LYS A 146 -12.60 -2.47 18.19
N VAL A 147 -11.97 -2.43 17.03
CA VAL A 147 -10.76 -3.20 16.71
C VAL A 147 -9.59 -2.24 16.66
N ASP A 148 -8.74 -2.27 17.66
CA ASP A 148 -7.52 -1.48 17.69
C ASP A 148 -6.38 -2.22 16.97
N ARG A 149 -5.46 -1.46 16.32
CA ARG A 149 -4.24 -1.88 15.64
C ARG A 149 -4.47 -2.47 14.23
N GLU A 150 -3.56 -2.10 13.35
CA GLU A 150 -3.50 -2.60 11.97
C GLU A 150 -3.40 -4.13 11.92
N GLU A 151 -2.54 -4.73 12.75
CA GLU A 151 -2.35 -6.19 12.80
C GLU A 151 -3.65 -6.96 13.09
N ASN A 152 -4.51 -6.46 13.98
CA ASN A 152 -5.78 -7.12 14.30
C ASN A 152 -6.77 -7.02 13.13
N ILE A 153 -6.76 -5.87 12.43
CA ILE A 153 -7.57 -5.65 11.23
C ILE A 153 -7.08 -6.58 10.11
N ASP A 154 -5.77 -6.59 9.84
CA ASP A 154 -5.14 -7.40 8.79
C ASP A 154 -5.32 -8.91 8.99
N LEU A 155 -5.28 -9.37 10.23
CA LEU A 155 -5.43 -10.78 10.58
C LEU A 155 -6.87 -11.22 10.85
N GLY A 156 -7.84 -10.29 10.78
CA GLY A 156 -9.25 -10.60 11.02
C GLY A 156 -9.56 -11.02 12.46
N ARG A 157 -8.88 -10.43 13.45
CA ARG A 157 -9.09 -10.70 14.86
C ARG A 157 -10.24 -9.88 15.41
N PHE A 158 -11.43 -10.02 14.80
CA PHE A 158 -12.65 -9.31 15.18
C PHE A 158 -13.89 -10.04 14.66
N THR A 159 -15.06 -9.59 15.12
CA THR A 159 -16.37 -10.13 14.72
C THR A 159 -17.08 -9.16 13.77
N GLY A 160 -17.84 -9.69 12.82
CA GLY A 160 -18.59 -8.89 11.85
C GLY A 160 -17.74 -8.41 10.67
N THR A 161 -18.08 -7.26 10.11
CA THR A 161 -17.40 -6.61 8.98
C THR A 161 -16.94 -5.22 9.39
N ILE A 162 -15.91 -4.69 8.74
CA ILE A 162 -15.44 -3.33 9.01
C ILE A 162 -16.44 -2.32 8.46
N GLU A 163 -16.97 -1.48 9.34
CA GLU A 163 -17.89 -0.40 8.99
C GLU A 163 -17.15 0.93 8.78
N LYS A 164 -16.21 1.24 9.66
CA LYS A 164 -15.48 2.50 9.58
C LYS A 164 -14.06 2.34 10.10
N LEU A 165 -13.12 2.94 9.39
CA LEU A 165 -11.71 3.00 9.77
C LEU A 165 -11.39 4.40 10.29
N HIS A 166 -10.55 4.46 11.31
CA HIS A 166 -10.07 5.68 11.92
C HIS A 166 -8.55 5.66 12.05
N ILE A 167 -7.94 6.85 12.02
CA ILE A 167 -6.51 7.03 12.28
C ILE A 167 -6.31 7.72 13.63
N LYS A 168 -5.26 7.36 14.35
CA LYS A 168 -4.88 7.98 15.62
C LYS A 168 -3.40 8.37 15.56
N PRO A 169 -3.04 9.65 15.87
CA PRO A 169 -3.94 10.77 16.15
C PRO A 169 -4.84 11.10 14.95
N GLU A 170 -5.94 11.82 15.17
CA GLU A 170 -6.91 12.14 14.10
C GLU A 170 -6.35 13.08 13.01
N ASN A 171 -5.38 13.92 13.36
CA ASN A 171 -4.83 14.93 12.49
C ASN A 171 -3.29 14.85 12.41
N PRO A 172 -2.70 13.69 12.05
CA PRO A 172 -1.26 13.58 11.89
C PRO A 172 -0.81 14.45 10.72
N LYS A 173 0.30 15.17 10.90
CA LYS A 173 0.84 16.05 9.87
C LYS A 173 1.65 15.27 8.85
N THR A 174 1.51 15.64 7.60
CA THR A 174 2.37 15.11 6.54
C THR A 174 3.55 16.04 6.27
N LEU A 175 4.59 15.50 5.66
CA LEU A 175 5.75 16.28 5.25
C LEU A 175 5.37 17.25 4.13
N LYS A 176 6.00 18.44 4.11
CA LYS A 176 5.85 19.41 3.03
C LYS A 176 6.15 18.80 1.66
N GLU A 177 7.20 17.97 1.57
CA GLU A 177 7.60 17.27 0.34
C GLU A 177 6.49 16.35 -0.20
N VAL A 178 5.71 15.70 0.66
CA VAL A 178 4.58 14.85 0.24
C VAL A 178 3.51 15.71 -0.45
N LYS A 179 3.13 16.84 0.15
CA LYS A 179 2.15 17.77 -0.43
C LYS A 179 2.61 18.34 -1.76
N GLU A 180 3.86 18.77 -1.85
CA GLU A 180 4.47 19.28 -3.08
C GLU A 180 4.53 18.21 -4.18
N THR A 181 4.86 16.97 -3.81
CA THR A 181 4.89 15.84 -4.74
C THR A 181 3.51 15.53 -5.30
N ILE A 182 2.47 15.52 -4.46
CA ILE A 182 1.07 15.33 -4.90
C ILE A 182 0.63 16.48 -5.81
N ALA A 183 0.97 17.72 -5.48
CA ALA A 183 0.57 18.90 -6.25
C ALA A 183 1.24 18.97 -7.64
N ALA A 184 2.47 18.45 -7.76
CA ALA A 184 3.27 18.52 -8.97
C ALA A 184 3.16 17.29 -9.88
N THR A 185 2.31 16.33 -9.55
CA THR A 185 2.17 15.06 -10.30
C THR A 185 1.14 15.16 -11.42
N ASP A 186 1.30 14.33 -12.44
CA ASP A 186 0.36 14.21 -13.56
C ASP A 186 -0.69 13.12 -13.31
N VAL A 187 -0.32 12.08 -12.56
CA VAL A 187 -1.18 10.92 -12.29
C VAL A 187 -1.03 10.48 -10.84
N ILE A 188 -2.15 10.23 -10.19
CA ILE A 188 -2.22 9.66 -8.84
C ILE A 188 -2.89 8.29 -8.94
N ILE A 189 -2.28 7.28 -8.33
CA ILE A 189 -2.81 5.92 -8.28
C ILE A 189 -2.95 5.51 -6.82
N ALA A 190 -4.16 5.14 -6.40
CA ALA A 190 -4.40 4.56 -5.08
C ALA A 190 -4.69 3.06 -5.23
N GLY A 191 -4.03 2.24 -4.43
CA GLY A 191 -4.03 0.79 -4.60
C GLY A 191 -3.19 0.32 -5.81
N PRO A 192 -3.18 -1.00 -6.10
CA PRO A 192 -3.80 -2.04 -5.30
C PRO A 192 -3.12 -2.24 -3.96
N GLY A 193 -3.88 -2.70 -3.00
CA GLY A 193 -3.44 -2.97 -1.63
C GLY A 193 -4.65 -3.24 -0.76
N ASP A 194 -4.45 -3.85 0.40
CA ASP A 194 -5.53 -4.11 1.33
C ASP A 194 -6.23 -2.79 1.67
N LEU A 195 -7.57 -2.81 1.57
CA LEU A 195 -8.35 -1.57 1.57
C LEU A 195 -8.21 -0.82 2.90
N TYR A 196 -8.42 -1.54 4.01
CA TYR A 196 -8.48 -0.96 5.34
C TYR A 196 -7.12 -0.90 6.05
N SER A 197 -6.23 -1.86 5.79
CA SER A 197 -4.91 -1.89 6.44
C SER A 197 -3.82 -1.14 5.66
N THR A 198 -3.98 -0.95 4.34
CA THR A 198 -2.92 -0.34 3.50
C THR A 198 -3.37 0.93 2.78
N THR A 199 -4.47 0.89 2.02
CA THR A 199 -4.84 1.98 1.10
C THR A 199 -5.51 3.14 1.83
N LEU A 200 -6.57 2.88 2.60
CA LEU A 200 -7.28 3.91 3.35
C LEU A 200 -6.42 4.61 4.40
N PRO A 201 -5.50 3.96 5.13
CA PRO A 201 -4.65 4.66 6.09
C PRO A 201 -3.82 5.81 5.50
N VAL A 202 -3.40 5.72 4.24
CA VAL A 202 -2.74 6.84 3.55
C VAL A 202 -3.73 7.96 3.27
N LEU A 203 -4.93 7.61 2.80
CA LEU A 203 -5.97 8.57 2.42
C LEU A 203 -6.64 9.25 3.63
N LEU A 204 -6.59 8.61 4.80
CA LEU A 204 -7.16 9.17 6.04
C LEU A 204 -6.28 10.26 6.68
N ILE A 205 -5.04 10.45 6.22
CA ILE A 205 -4.22 11.58 6.67
C ILE A 205 -4.79 12.86 6.07
N PRO A 206 -5.28 13.82 6.90
CA PRO A 206 -6.03 14.97 6.39
C PRO A 206 -5.28 15.79 5.36
N ASP A 207 -4.00 16.08 5.59
CA ASP A 207 -3.15 16.82 4.66
C ASP A 207 -2.99 16.09 3.30
N VAL A 208 -2.90 14.74 3.31
CA VAL A 208 -2.80 13.92 2.09
C VAL A 208 -4.13 13.93 1.33
N LEU A 209 -5.25 13.74 2.04
CA LEU A 209 -6.57 13.75 1.45
C LEU A 209 -6.91 15.11 0.84
N GLU A 210 -6.56 16.20 1.54
CA GLU A 210 -6.75 17.56 1.04
C GLU A 210 -5.91 17.81 -0.22
N ALA A 211 -4.64 17.41 -0.22
CA ALA A 211 -3.76 17.52 -1.37
C ALA A 211 -4.28 16.71 -2.57
N LEU A 212 -4.76 15.48 -2.33
CA LEU A 212 -5.39 14.63 -3.34
C LEU A 212 -6.63 15.31 -3.95
N LYS A 213 -7.50 15.86 -3.12
CA LYS A 213 -8.72 16.55 -3.58
C LYS A 213 -8.41 17.79 -4.43
N LYS A 214 -7.41 18.58 -4.04
CA LYS A 214 -6.98 19.80 -4.75
C LYS A 214 -6.17 19.51 -6.02
N SER A 215 -5.57 18.33 -6.14
CA SER A 215 -4.73 17.97 -7.27
C SER A 215 -5.53 17.91 -8.57
N LYS A 216 -4.93 18.46 -9.64
CA LYS A 216 -5.43 18.38 -11.02
C LYS A 216 -4.98 17.11 -11.75
N ALA A 217 -4.17 16.28 -11.11
CA ALA A 217 -3.71 15.01 -11.65
C ALA A 217 -4.87 14.08 -12.00
N LYS A 218 -4.68 13.24 -13.01
CA LYS A 218 -5.58 12.11 -13.28
C LYS A 218 -5.52 11.13 -12.12
N LYS A 219 -6.65 10.84 -11.50
CA LYS A 219 -6.75 10.00 -10.29
C LYS A 219 -7.33 8.64 -10.63
N ILE A 220 -6.58 7.59 -10.36
CA ILE A 220 -6.94 6.21 -10.67
C ILE A 220 -7.02 5.42 -9.35
N PHE A 221 -8.12 4.71 -9.14
CA PHE A 221 -8.23 3.72 -8.09
C PHE A 221 -8.07 2.32 -8.70
N VAL A 222 -7.23 1.48 -8.12
CA VAL A 222 -7.03 0.10 -8.56
C VAL A 222 -7.64 -0.86 -7.54
N VAL A 223 -8.70 -1.54 -7.92
CA VAL A 223 -9.37 -2.53 -7.07
C VAL A 223 -8.54 -3.81 -7.02
N ASN A 224 -8.45 -4.44 -5.86
CA ASN A 224 -7.74 -5.70 -5.70
C ASN A 224 -8.28 -6.79 -6.64
N VAL A 225 -7.41 -7.70 -7.08
CA VAL A 225 -7.81 -8.88 -7.84
C VAL A 225 -8.69 -9.80 -6.99
N ALA A 226 -8.33 -9.96 -5.72
CA ALA A 226 -9.03 -10.84 -4.79
C ALA A 226 -9.37 -10.12 -3.48
N ASN A 227 -10.54 -10.43 -2.95
CA ASN A 227 -10.97 -10.09 -1.61
C ASN A 227 -10.20 -10.90 -0.59
N LYS A 228 -9.77 -10.25 0.46
CA LYS A 228 -9.31 -10.88 1.70
C LYS A 228 -10.52 -11.00 2.63
N LEU A 229 -10.90 -12.23 2.97
CA LEU A 229 -12.18 -12.48 3.66
C LEU A 229 -12.29 -11.80 5.04
N PHE A 230 -11.17 -11.42 5.61
CA PHE A 230 -11.15 -10.71 6.89
C PHE A 230 -11.43 -9.21 6.75
N GLU A 231 -10.93 -8.57 5.69
CA GLU A 231 -11.10 -7.12 5.49
C GLU A 231 -12.28 -6.77 4.57
N THR A 232 -12.40 -7.49 3.45
CA THR A 232 -13.35 -7.19 2.37
C THR A 232 -14.19 -8.44 2.02
N PRO A 233 -14.93 -9.02 3.00
CA PRO A 233 -15.68 -10.25 2.79
C PRO A 233 -16.74 -10.06 1.69
N ASN A 234 -16.57 -10.79 0.57
CA ASN A 234 -17.49 -10.77 -0.58
C ASN A 234 -17.72 -9.39 -1.22
N TYR A 235 -16.77 -8.43 -1.04
CA TYR A 235 -16.89 -7.12 -1.67
C TYR A 235 -16.91 -7.26 -3.19
N LYS A 236 -17.82 -6.51 -3.82
CA LYS A 236 -17.82 -6.18 -5.24
C LYS A 236 -17.09 -4.86 -5.45
N VAL A 237 -16.85 -4.51 -6.71
CA VAL A 237 -16.18 -3.24 -7.05
C VAL A 237 -16.91 -2.04 -6.44
N ASN A 238 -18.24 -2.03 -6.48
CA ASN A 238 -19.06 -0.96 -5.87
C ASN A 238 -18.86 -0.86 -4.36
N ASP A 239 -18.61 -1.97 -3.66
CA ASP A 239 -18.44 -1.94 -2.21
C ASP A 239 -17.09 -1.32 -1.82
N TYR A 240 -16.02 -1.58 -2.62
CA TYR A 240 -14.76 -0.85 -2.51
C TYR A 240 -14.96 0.66 -2.65
N MET A 241 -15.70 1.08 -3.68
CA MET A 241 -15.90 2.51 -3.93
C MET A 241 -16.82 3.17 -2.90
N LYS A 242 -17.81 2.46 -2.37
CA LYS A 242 -18.63 2.93 -1.24
C LYS A 242 -17.78 3.11 0.02
N ALA A 243 -16.89 2.15 0.33
CA ALA A 243 -15.98 2.27 1.45
C ALA A 243 -15.03 3.48 1.27
N VAL A 244 -14.45 3.65 0.09
CA VAL A 244 -13.63 4.84 -0.22
C VAL A 244 -14.45 6.13 -0.06
N ALA A 245 -15.66 6.19 -0.60
CA ALA A 245 -16.53 7.35 -0.51
C ALA A 245 -16.92 7.70 0.93
N LYS A 246 -17.21 6.67 1.74
CA LYS A 246 -17.53 6.81 3.17
C LYS A 246 -16.41 7.48 3.97
N HIS A 247 -15.15 7.21 3.62
CA HIS A 247 -13.97 7.70 4.35
C HIS A 247 -13.38 8.98 3.78
N CYS A 248 -13.42 9.13 2.46
CA CYS A 248 -12.68 10.18 1.76
C CYS A 248 -13.59 11.19 1.07
N GLY A 249 -14.88 10.88 0.91
CA GLY A 249 -15.85 11.66 0.12
C GLY A 249 -16.07 11.08 -1.28
N ASN A 250 -17.13 11.55 -1.94
CA ASN A 250 -17.54 11.05 -3.25
C ASN A 250 -16.65 11.59 -4.39
N ASN A 251 -16.59 10.83 -5.49
CA ASN A 251 -16.01 11.26 -6.78
C ASN A 251 -14.54 11.76 -6.71
N ILE A 252 -13.73 11.12 -5.84
CA ILE A 252 -12.32 11.50 -5.71
C ILE A 252 -11.49 10.96 -6.87
N PHE A 253 -11.86 9.80 -7.40
CA PHE A 253 -11.13 9.12 -8.48
C PHE A 253 -11.86 9.28 -9.81
N ASP A 254 -11.09 9.56 -10.87
CA ASP A 254 -11.61 9.76 -12.23
C ASP A 254 -11.85 8.44 -12.95
N ILE A 255 -11.11 7.39 -12.59
CA ILE A 255 -11.20 6.05 -13.18
C ILE A 255 -10.96 4.99 -12.10
N VAL A 256 -11.72 3.90 -12.19
CA VAL A 256 -11.54 2.69 -11.40
C VAL A 256 -11.08 1.56 -12.32
N LEU A 257 -9.87 1.04 -12.09
CA LEU A 257 -9.36 -0.13 -12.79
C LEU A 257 -9.70 -1.38 -12.01
N MET A 258 -10.20 -2.41 -12.71
CA MET A 258 -10.60 -3.67 -12.12
C MET A 258 -10.18 -4.86 -13.00
N ASN A 259 -9.88 -5.99 -12.35
CA ASN A 259 -9.59 -7.24 -13.04
C ASN A 259 -10.88 -7.91 -13.54
N ASN A 260 -10.91 -8.37 -14.79
CA ASN A 260 -12.03 -9.14 -15.35
C ASN A 260 -11.70 -10.61 -15.62
N ASN A 261 -10.47 -11.04 -15.38
CA ASN A 261 -10.09 -12.44 -15.57
C ASN A 261 -10.07 -13.18 -14.21
N ILE A 262 -11.03 -14.05 -14.00
CA ILE A 262 -11.17 -14.90 -12.80
C ILE A 262 -10.94 -16.39 -13.11
N THR A 263 -10.40 -16.70 -14.28
CA THR A 263 -10.22 -18.09 -14.75
C THR A 263 -9.05 -18.81 -14.07
N PRO A 264 -7.92 -18.16 -13.69
CA PRO A 264 -6.83 -18.84 -13.02
C PRO A 264 -7.28 -19.37 -11.64
N PRO A 265 -6.97 -20.63 -11.27
CA PRO A 265 -7.43 -21.18 -10.01
C PRO A 265 -6.66 -20.57 -8.83
N ILE A 266 -7.39 -20.13 -7.81
CA ILE A 266 -6.78 -19.75 -6.54
C ILE A 266 -6.13 -20.99 -5.91
N PRO A 267 -4.84 -20.95 -5.50
CA PRO A 267 -4.17 -22.08 -4.91
C PRO A 267 -4.91 -22.61 -3.68
N ALA A 268 -4.97 -23.92 -3.51
CA ALA A 268 -5.81 -24.60 -2.51
C ALA A 268 -5.62 -24.06 -1.08
N LYS A 269 -4.37 -23.76 -0.69
CA LYS A 269 -4.04 -23.23 0.65
C LYS A 269 -4.64 -21.84 0.94
N TYR A 270 -5.03 -21.08 -0.10
CA TYR A 270 -5.59 -19.73 0.03
C TYR A 270 -7.10 -19.65 -0.20
N LYS A 271 -7.74 -20.70 -0.73
CA LYS A 271 -9.19 -20.71 -1.07
C LYS A 271 -10.10 -20.37 0.11
N ARG A 272 -9.65 -20.62 1.34
CA ARG A 272 -10.43 -20.31 2.55
C ARG A 272 -10.31 -18.84 2.97
N GLN A 273 -9.31 -18.13 2.48
CA GLN A 273 -9.01 -16.75 2.90
C GLN A 273 -9.23 -15.71 1.79
N TYR A 274 -9.26 -16.15 0.53
CA TYR A 274 -9.34 -15.27 -0.62
C TYR A 274 -10.37 -15.73 -1.63
N LYS A 275 -11.06 -14.77 -2.24
CA LYS A 275 -11.96 -14.97 -3.40
C LYS A 275 -11.75 -13.83 -4.38
N PHE A 276 -11.86 -14.08 -5.69
CA PHE A 276 -11.82 -13.01 -6.68
C PHE A 276 -12.89 -11.95 -6.38
N VAL A 277 -12.55 -10.69 -6.64
CA VAL A 277 -13.52 -9.59 -6.58
C VAL A 277 -14.47 -9.72 -7.75
N PRO A 278 -15.80 -9.90 -7.53
CA PRO A 278 -16.77 -9.95 -8.59
C PRO A 278 -16.97 -8.58 -9.24
N LEU A 279 -17.21 -8.57 -10.55
CA LEU A 279 -17.56 -7.36 -11.29
C LEU A 279 -19.05 -7.05 -11.14
N ASP A 280 -19.36 -5.76 -11.00
CA ASP A 280 -20.74 -5.23 -11.00
C ASP A 280 -21.09 -4.64 -12.38
N TYR A 281 -21.08 -5.45 -13.42
CA TYR A 281 -21.39 -4.99 -14.78
C TYR A 281 -22.70 -4.19 -14.82
N GLY A 282 -22.62 -2.97 -15.40
CA GLY A 282 -23.78 -2.11 -15.66
C GLY A 282 -24.38 -1.37 -14.46
N LYS A 283 -23.73 -1.43 -13.27
CA LYS A 283 -24.24 -0.78 -12.04
C LYS A 283 -23.25 0.22 -11.42
N ASN A 284 -22.13 0.50 -12.09
CA ASN A 284 -21.11 1.41 -11.54
C ASN A 284 -21.55 2.87 -11.76
N SER A 285 -21.62 3.64 -10.67
CA SER A 285 -21.89 5.09 -10.70
C SER A 285 -20.64 5.92 -10.97
N PHE A 286 -19.52 5.29 -11.34
CA PHE A 286 -18.22 5.89 -11.59
C PHE A 286 -17.60 5.35 -12.88
N PRO A 287 -16.74 6.14 -13.58
CA PRO A 287 -16.01 5.66 -14.74
C PRO A 287 -15.11 4.48 -14.37
N SER A 288 -15.25 3.37 -15.08
CA SER A 288 -14.52 2.14 -14.76
C SER A 288 -14.01 1.42 -16.00
N VAL A 289 -12.86 0.76 -15.87
CA VAL A 289 -12.22 -0.02 -16.92
C VAL A 289 -11.89 -1.42 -16.40
N ALA A 290 -12.45 -2.43 -17.05
CA ALA A 290 -12.19 -3.84 -16.76
C ALA A 290 -11.19 -4.42 -17.77
N LYS A 291 -10.11 -5.00 -17.28
CA LYS A 291 -9.05 -5.63 -18.08
C LYS A 291 -8.60 -6.93 -17.43
N ASP A 292 -7.95 -7.80 -18.18
CA ASP A 292 -7.20 -8.91 -17.60
C ASP A 292 -5.96 -8.37 -16.92
N LEU A 293 -6.01 -8.28 -15.59
CA LEU A 293 -4.94 -7.75 -14.75
C LEU A 293 -4.30 -8.81 -13.85
N VAL A 294 -4.85 -10.03 -13.83
CA VAL A 294 -4.40 -11.07 -12.90
C VAL A 294 -3.06 -11.66 -13.31
N SER A 295 -2.21 -11.94 -12.31
CA SER A 295 -0.98 -12.71 -12.48
C SER A 295 -1.32 -14.20 -12.65
N LEU A 296 -0.75 -14.85 -13.65
CA LEU A 296 -0.89 -16.31 -13.82
C LEU A 296 -0.01 -17.08 -12.84
N ASP A 297 1.12 -16.53 -12.43
CA ASP A 297 2.04 -17.16 -11.47
C ASP A 297 1.45 -17.19 -10.05
N PHE A 298 0.72 -16.13 -9.68
CA PHE A 298 0.06 -16.04 -8.39
C PHE A 298 -1.26 -15.27 -8.51
N PRO A 299 -2.38 -15.94 -8.75
CA PRO A 299 -3.64 -15.33 -9.17
C PRO A 299 -4.40 -14.57 -8.05
N LEU A 300 -3.78 -14.30 -6.93
CA LEU A 300 -4.28 -13.37 -5.92
C LEU A 300 -3.79 -11.93 -6.12
N TYR A 301 -2.82 -11.72 -7.04
CA TYR A 301 -2.19 -10.43 -7.29
C TYR A 301 -2.32 -10.00 -8.73
N HIS A 302 -2.11 -8.72 -8.95
CA HIS A 302 -1.98 -8.15 -10.28
C HIS A 302 -0.66 -8.58 -10.93
N ASP A 303 -0.73 -8.85 -12.23
CA ASP A 303 0.43 -8.88 -13.09
C ASP A 303 0.99 -7.46 -13.26
N SER A 304 2.27 -7.28 -13.00
CA SER A 304 2.93 -5.98 -13.02
C SER A 304 2.87 -5.29 -14.39
N ASP A 305 3.07 -6.05 -15.46
CA ASP A 305 3.14 -5.50 -16.82
C ASP A 305 1.75 -5.23 -17.39
N LYS A 306 0.77 -6.12 -17.14
CA LYS A 306 -0.63 -5.92 -17.52
C LYS A 306 -1.21 -4.67 -16.82
N LEU A 307 -0.97 -4.54 -15.51
CA LEU A 307 -1.46 -3.38 -14.74
C LEU A 307 -0.83 -2.08 -15.22
N ALA A 308 0.50 -2.05 -15.41
CA ALA A 308 1.18 -0.87 -15.92
C ALA A 308 0.73 -0.49 -17.34
N LYS A 309 0.45 -1.48 -18.20
CA LYS A 309 -0.12 -1.25 -19.54
C LYS A 309 -1.51 -0.62 -19.44
N ALA A 310 -2.38 -1.17 -18.60
CA ALA A 310 -3.73 -0.63 -18.40
C ALA A 310 -3.71 0.81 -17.87
N ILE A 311 -2.77 1.16 -16.99
CA ILE A 311 -2.58 2.53 -16.53
C ILE A 311 -2.17 3.45 -17.68
N VAL A 312 -1.16 3.07 -18.48
CA VAL A 312 -0.71 3.88 -19.63
C VAL A 312 -1.83 4.14 -20.63
N GLU A 313 -2.71 3.18 -20.85
CA GLU A 313 -3.85 3.31 -21.78
C GLU A 313 -4.95 4.27 -21.27
N ASN A 314 -4.92 4.64 -19.99
CA ASN A 314 -5.97 5.43 -19.33
C ASN A 314 -5.49 6.80 -18.79
N ILE A 315 -4.31 7.27 -19.19
CA ILE A 315 -3.73 8.54 -18.73
C ILE A 315 -3.41 9.52 -19.86
#